data_7d55a288b8cc7401fa665a40bd0b7e7c
#
_entry.id   7d55a288b8cc7401fa665a40bd0b7e7c
#
_cell.length_a   1.000
_cell.length_b   1.000
_cell.length_c   1.000
_cell.angle_alpha   90.00
_cell.angle_beta   90.00
_cell.angle_gamma   90.00
#
_symmetry.space_group_name_H-M   'P 1'
#
loop_
_entity.id
_entity.type
_entity.pdbx_description
1 polymer ?
#
loop_
_entity_poly.entity_id
_entity_poly.type
_entity_poly.pdbx_seq_one_letter_code
_entity_poly.pdbx_strand_id
1 'polypeptide(L)'
;MHAFERRALTGGERDIARVVFGREIDLDGVRIQQAPPAPFAAMVPHRRTIVFSMWRAARDFSDVPAGERAWFVHELAHVWQARRGVVLAAAKLKALGRDAYEYRWEPGKRLCDYNIEQQAEIARHLYLARIGAPDPAAPSLDRLEQTWPIRQFA
;
A
#
# COMPACT_ATOMS: atom_id res chain seq x y z
N MET A 1 -9.27 -18.16 -6.93
CA MET A 1 -9.75 -16.98 -7.69
C MET A 1 -9.49 -17.28 -9.17
N HIS A 2 -10.49 -17.12 -10.02
CA HIS A 2 -10.33 -17.32 -11.46
C HIS A 2 -9.76 -16.05 -12.10
N ALA A 3 -9.04 -16.19 -13.22
CA ALA A 3 -8.54 -15.04 -13.97
C ALA A 3 -9.71 -14.09 -14.29
N PHE A 4 -9.52 -12.77 -14.06
CA PHE A 4 -10.52 -11.70 -14.16
C PHE A 4 -11.58 -11.67 -13.05
N GLU A 5 -11.56 -12.57 -12.09
CA GLU A 5 -12.46 -12.48 -10.95
C GLU A 5 -12.18 -11.20 -10.16
N ARG A 6 -13.27 -10.52 -9.80
CA ARG A 6 -13.23 -9.27 -9.03
C ARG A 6 -13.99 -9.47 -7.73
N ARG A 7 -13.34 -9.22 -6.61
CA ARG A 7 -13.92 -9.43 -5.29
C ARG A 7 -13.78 -8.21 -4.37
N ALA A 8 -14.63 -8.13 -3.38
CA ALA A 8 -14.48 -7.21 -2.26
C ALA A 8 -13.32 -7.63 -1.33
N LEU A 9 -12.92 -6.75 -0.44
CA LEU A 9 -11.98 -7.07 0.63
C LEU A 9 -12.64 -8.03 1.65
N THR A 10 -11.85 -8.99 2.13
CA THR A 10 -12.23 -9.83 3.27
C THR A 10 -12.22 -9.03 4.57
N GLY A 11 -12.74 -9.61 5.66
CA GLY A 11 -12.65 -9.01 7.00
C GLY A 11 -11.19 -8.80 7.43
N GLY A 12 -10.34 -9.81 7.23
CA GLY A 12 -8.92 -9.74 7.57
C GLY A 12 -8.16 -8.68 6.77
N GLU A 13 -8.45 -8.54 5.47
CA GLU A 13 -7.87 -7.49 4.62
C GLU A 13 -8.30 -6.08 5.05
N ARG A 14 -9.52 -5.93 5.53
CA ARG A 14 -10.00 -4.67 6.12
C ARG A 14 -9.25 -4.33 7.41
N ASP A 15 -8.97 -5.33 8.24
CA ASP A 15 -8.22 -5.13 9.47
C ASP A 15 -6.76 -4.76 9.17
N ILE A 16 -6.12 -5.39 8.17
CA ILE A 16 -4.81 -4.97 7.66
C ILE A 16 -4.83 -3.49 7.23
N ALA A 17 -5.81 -3.09 6.44
CA ALA A 17 -5.93 -1.70 5.97
C ALA A 17 -6.06 -0.70 7.12
N ARG A 18 -6.86 -1.03 8.14
CA ARG A 18 -7.09 -0.16 9.31
C ARG A 18 -5.84 0.09 10.13
N VAL A 19 -4.89 -0.84 10.15
CA VAL A 19 -3.61 -0.65 10.86
C VAL A 19 -2.88 0.62 10.40
N VAL A 20 -2.96 0.97 9.12
CA VAL A 20 -2.24 2.12 8.55
C VAL A 20 -3.17 3.28 8.21
N PHE A 21 -4.32 2.99 7.64
CA PHE A 21 -5.21 4.01 7.07
C PHE A 21 -6.39 4.38 7.97
N GLY A 22 -6.59 3.66 9.08
CA GLY A 22 -7.71 3.91 9.97
C GLY A 22 -9.04 3.91 9.21
N ARG A 23 -9.74 5.05 9.20
CA ARG A 23 -11.00 5.25 8.48
C ARG A 23 -10.86 6.10 7.21
N GLU A 24 -9.65 6.42 6.81
CA GLU A 24 -9.36 7.32 5.68
C GLU A 24 -9.64 6.70 4.30
N ILE A 25 -9.80 5.37 4.22
CA ILE A 25 -10.20 4.66 3.00
C ILE A 25 -11.60 4.09 3.20
N ASP A 26 -12.49 4.36 2.25
CA ASP A 26 -13.77 3.64 2.13
C ASP A 26 -13.50 2.24 1.59
N LEU A 27 -13.34 1.29 2.49
CA LEU A 27 -13.00 -0.09 2.18
C LEU A 27 -14.14 -0.85 1.48
N ASP A 28 -15.38 -0.40 1.59
CA ASP A 28 -16.52 -1.04 0.95
C ASP A 28 -16.46 -0.92 -0.58
N GLY A 29 -15.86 0.15 -1.05
CA GLY A 29 -15.67 0.39 -2.48
C GLY A 29 -14.45 -0.26 -3.09
N VAL A 30 -13.48 -0.75 -2.29
CA VAL A 30 -12.25 -1.34 -2.79
C VAL A 30 -12.51 -2.74 -3.35
N ARG A 31 -11.87 -3.03 -4.48
CA ARG A 31 -11.94 -4.34 -5.15
C ARG A 31 -10.55 -4.85 -5.45
N ILE A 32 -10.38 -6.15 -5.29
CA ILE A 32 -9.21 -6.89 -5.78
C ILE A 32 -9.61 -7.63 -7.04
N GLN A 33 -8.76 -7.56 -8.04
CA GLN A 33 -8.93 -8.25 -9.31
C GLN A 33 -7.67 -9.02 -9.64
N GLN A 34 -7.82 -10.26 -10.09
CA GLN A 34 -6.72 -11.06 -10.61
C GLN A 34 -6.61 -10.84 -12.12
N ALA A 35 -5.41 -10.49 -12.57
CA ALA A 35 -5.06 -10.47 -13.99
C ALA A 35 -4.41 -11.77 -14.43
N PRO A 36 -4.42 -12.10 -15.74
CA PRO A 36 -3.59 -13.15 -16.31
C PRO A 36 -2.10 -12.92 -15.99
N PRO A 37 -1.22 -13.89 -16.33
CA PRO A 37 0.21 -13.69 -16.24
C PRO A 37 0.61 -12.40 -16.96
N ALA A 38 1.25 -11.49 -16.23
CA ALA A 38 1.63 -10.17 -16.74
C ALA A 38 3.00 -9.76 -16.17
N PRO A 39 3.77 -8.92 -16.85
CA PRO A 39 5.10 -8.50 -16.40
C PRO A 39 5.06 -7.51 -15.22
N PHE A 40 3.92 -7.33 -14.58
CA PHE A 40 3.77 -6.54 -13.38
C PHE A 40 3.33 -7.43 -12.21
N ALA A 41 3.65 -7.03 -10.98
CA ALA A 41 3.24 -7.73 -9.77
C ALA A 41 1.83 -7.29 -9.34
N ALA A 42 1.60 -5.98 -9.25
CA ALA A 42 0.32 -5.35 -8.99
C ALA A 42 0.25 -3.95 -9.60
N MET A 43 -0.96 -3.42 -9.73
CA MET A 43 -1.22 -2.05 -10.16
C MET A 43 -2.58 -1.56 -9.66
N VAL A 44 -2.73 -0.26 -9.53
CA VAL A 44 -4.00 0.41 -9.23
C VAL A 44 -4.41 1.24 -10.45
N PRO A 45 -5.14 0.65 -11.42
CA PRO A 45 -5.54 1.36 -12.64
C PRO A 45 -6.66 2.38 -12.36
N HIS A 46 -7.44 2.15 -11.32
CA HIS A 46 -8.57 2.98 -10.92
C HIS A 46 -8.57 3.22 -9.42
N ARG A 47 -9.25 4.28 -8.99
CA ARG A 47 -9.29 4.73 -7.58
C ARG A 47 -9.72 3.68 -6.55
N ARG A 48 -10.28 2.55 -6.97
CA ARG A 48 -10.88 1.55 -6.10
C ARG A 48 -10.50 0.11 -6.43
N THR A 49 -9.71 -0.12 -7.46
CA THR A 49 -9.37 -1.48 -7.88
C THR A 49 -7.86 -1.69 -7.82
N ILE A 50 -7.46 -2.74 -7.12
CA ILE A 50 -6.10 -3.25 -7.11
C ILE A 50 -6.09 -4.48 -8.00
N VAL A 51 -5.25 -4.48 -9.03
CA VAL A 51 -5.07 -5.60 -9.94
C VAL A 51 -3.76 -6.29 -9.59
N PHE A 52 -3.84 -7.56 -9.21
CA PHE A 52 -2.66 -8.41 -8.95
C PHE A 52 -2.45 -9.37 -10.12
N SER A 53 -1.21 -9.62 -10.49
CA SER A 53 -0.92 -10.73 -11.39
C SER A 53 -1.29 -12.06 -10.71
N MET A 54 -1.63 -13.08 -11.49
CA MET A 54 -2.07 -14.36 -10.95
C MET A 54 -1.08 -15.02 -9.99
N TRP A 55 0.21 -14.73 -10.12
CA TRP A 55 1.25 -15.27 -9.24
C TRP A 55 1.37 -14.56 -7.90
N ARG A 56 0.75 -13.39 -7.77
CA ARG A 56 0.80 -12.53 -6.58
C ARG A 56 -0.56 -12.33 -5.92
N ALA A 57 -1.63 -12.75 -6.60
CA ALA A 57 -2.97 -12.66 -6.05
C ALA A 57 -3.17 -13.70 -4.94
N ALA A 58 -3.66 -13.25 -3.79
CA ALA A 58 -4.10 -14.12 -2.70
C ALA A 58 -5.63 -14.18 -2.66
N ARG A 59 -6.18 -15.29 -2.17
CA ARG A 59 -7.62 -15.39 -1.86
C ARG A 59 -7.98 -14.48 -0.69
N ASP A 60 -7.08 -14.40 0.28
CA ASP A 60 -7.14 -13.50 1.42
C ASP A 60 -5.71 -13.11 1.81
N PHE A 61 -5.39 -11.83 1.79
CA PHE A 61 -4.09 -11.34 2.20
C PHE A 61 -3.85 -11.43 3.70
N SER A 62 -4.87 -11.67 4.52
CA SER A 62 -4.67 -11.93 5.94
C SER A 62 -4.02 -13.29 6.24
N ASP A 63 -4.11 -14.24 5.30
CA ASP A 63 -3.58 -15.59 5.43
C ASP A 63 -2.15 -15.74 4.89
N VAL A 64 -1.55 -14.67 4.37
CA VAL A 64 -0.20 -14.71 3.81
C VAL A 64 0.85 -14.15 4.79
N PRO A 65 2.17 -14.42 4.56
CA PRO A 65 3.24 -13.87 5.40
C PRO A 65 3.22 -12.34 5.50
N ALA A 66 3.81 -11.81 6.58
CA ALA A 66 3.81 -10.38 6.89
C ALA A 66 4.35 -9.51 5.74
N GLY A 67 5.37 -9.96 5.03
CA GLY A 67 5.92 -9.24 3.88
C GLY A 67 4.92 -9.08 2.72
N GLU A 68 4.10 -10.09 2.46
CA GLU A 68 3.08 -10.04 1.42
C GLU A 68 1.87 -9.20 1.86
N ARG A 69 1.49 -9.27 3.14
CA ARG A 69 0.50 -8.36 3.73
C ARG A 69 0.95 -6.89 3.63
N ALA A 70 2.21 -6.64 3.91
CA ALA A 70 2.80 -5.31 3.80
C ALA A 70 2.81 -4.80 2.35
N TRP A 71 3.05 -5.68 1.39
CA TRP A 71 2.94 -5.33 -0.03
C TRP A 71 1.50 -5.00 -0.44
N PHE A 72 0.51 -5.73 0.07
CA PHE A 72 -0.90 -5.35 -0.09
C PHE A 72 -1.19 -3.95 0.47
N VAL A 73 -0.58 -3.57 1.61
CA VAL A 73 -0.67 -2.21 2.17
C VAL A 73 -0.05 -1.17 1.25
N HIS A 74 1.07 -1.48 0.58
CA HIS A 74 1.67 -0.62 -0.45
C HIS A 74 0.65 -0.31 -1.56
N GLU A 75 -0.04 -1.31 -2.09
CA GLU A 75 -1.05 -1.11 -3.13
C GLU A 75 -2.28 -0.35 -2.61
N LEU A 76 -2.68 -0.57 -1.36
CA LEU A 76 -3.73 0.23 -0.71
C LEU A 76 -3.33 1.70 -0.57
N ALA A 77 -2.05 2.01 -0.39
CA ALA A 77 -1.58 3.40 -0.37
C ALA A 77 -1.85 4.10 -1.70
N HIS A 78 -1.71 3.41 -2.83
CA HIS A 78 -2.09 3.97 -4.13
C HIS A 78 -3.59 4.22 -4.26
N VAL A 79 -4.44 3.36 -3.70
CA VAL A 79 -5.89 3.60 -3.61
C VAL A 79 -6.16 4.87 -2.79
N TRP A 80 -5.51 5.01 -1.64
CA TRP A 80 -5.65 6.18 -0.76
C TRP A 80 -5.19 7.47 -1.46
N GLN A 81 -4.04 7.45 -2.14
CA GLN A 81 -3.52 8.58 -2.93
C GLN A 81 -4.50 8.99 -4.05
N ALA A 82 -5.01 8.03 -4.82
CA ALA A 82 -5.97 8.30 -5.90
C ALA A 82 -7.26 8.93 -5.40
N ARG A 83 -7.73 8.54 -4.23
CA ARG A 83 -8.93 9.13 -3.60
C ARG A 83 -8.70 10.55 -3.13
N ARG A 84 -7.48 10.91 -2.79
CA ARG A 84 -7.06 12.28 -2.44
C ARG A 84 -6.77 13.15 -3.66
N GLY A 85 -7.10 12.69 -4.86
CA GLY A 85 -6.98 13.44 -6.10
C GLY A 85 -5.66 13.28 -6.85
N VAL A 86 -4.78 12.36 -6.41
CA VAL A 86 -3.55 12.06 -7.14
C VAL A 86 -3.87 11.31 -8.43
N VAL A 87 -3.39 11.82 -9.56
CA VAL A 87 -3.44 11.12 -10.85
C VAL A 87 -2.26 10.14 -10.91
N LEU A 88 -2.51 8.89 -10.53
CA LEU A 88 -1.46 7.87 -10.33
C LEU A 88 -0.56 7.70 -11.57
N ALA A 89 -1.14 7.65 -12.77
CA ALA A 89 -0.36 7.46 -14.00
C ALA A 89 0.66 8.59 -14.20
N ALA A 90 0.26 9.85 -14.03
CA ALA A 90 1.14 11.01 -14.14
C ALA A 90 2.17 11.05 -13.01
N ALA A 91 1.77 10.70 -11.78
CA ALA A 91 2.66 10.70 -10.63
C ALA A 91 3.69 9.56 -10.71
N LYS A 92 3.31 8.38 -11.18
CA LYS A 92 4.23 7.26 -11.47
C LYS A 92 5.24 7.62 -12.55
N LEU A 93 4.81 8.30 -13.59
CA LEU A 93 5.71 8.76 -14.64
C LEU A 93 6.79 9.73 -14.11
N LYS A 94 6.43 10.60 -13.16
CA LYS A 94 7.39 11.49 -12.48
C LYS A 94 8.33 10.75 -11.53
N ALA A 95 7.90 9.61 -10.99
CA ALA A 95 8.68 8.79 -10.06
C ALA A 95 9.55 7.74 -10.77
N LEU A 96 9.57 7.67 -12.12
CA LEU A 96 10.35 6.69 -12.86
C LEU A 96 11.85 6.83 -12.56
N GLY A 97 12.48 5.68 -12.24
CA GLY A 97 13.91 5.59 -11.98
C GLY A 97 14.23 4.40 -11.09
N ARG A 98 15.53 4.06 -10.96
CA ARG A 98 15.99 2.95 -10.11
C ARG A 98 15.64 3.18 -8.65
N ASP A 99 15.56 4.45 -8.22
CA ASP A 99 15.36 4.86 -6.83
C ASP A 99 13.89 5.27 -6.55
N ALA A 100 12.94 4.90 -7.42
CA ALA A 100 11.54 5.29 -7.27
C ALA A 100 10.94 4.88 -5.91
N TYR A 101 11.35 3.74 -5.38
CA TYR A 101 10.89 3.16 -4.12
C TYR A 101 11.80 3.48 -2.94
N GLU A 102 13.07 3.80 -3.18
CA GLU A 102 14.04 4.09 -2.12
C GLU A 102 13.77 5.47 -1.53
N TYR A 103 13.69 5.55 -0.22
CA TYR A 103 13.55 6.81 0.47
C TYR A 103 14.50 6.89 1.68
N ARG A 104 14.88 8.10 2.02
CA ARG A 104 15.61 8.38 3.26
C ARG A 104 14.75 9.23 4.17
N TRP A 105 14.62 8.80 5.42
CA TRP A 105 13.95 9.60 6.42
C TRP A 105 14.81 10.81 6.79
N GLU A 106 14.18 11.96 6.88
CA GLU A 106 14.82 13.21 7.28
C GLU A 106 13.93 13.93 8.31
N PRO A 107 14.51 14.52 9.38
CA PRO A 107 13.74 15.28 10.35
C PRO A 107 12.97 16.43 9.68
N GLY A 108 11.67 16.55 10.00
CA GLY A 108 10.80 17.58 9.48
C GLY A 108 10.28 17.38 8.05
N LYS A 109 10.75 16.37 7.33
CA LYS A 109 10.23 16.01 6.01
C LYS A 109 8.85 15.37 6.13
N ARG A 110 7.88 15.95 5.44
CA ARG A 110 6.48 15.50 5.47
C ARG A 110 6.24 14.42 4.43
N LEU A 111 5.16 13.64 4.57
CA LEU A 111 4.80 12.61 3.59
C LEU A 111 4.67 13.18 2.16
N CYS A 112 4.11 14.36 2.00
CA CYS A 112 3.95 15.00 0.69
C CYS A 112 5.27 15.41 -0.01
N ASP A 113 6.38 15.42 0.73
CA ASP A 113 7.70 15.73 0.19
C ASP A 113 8.39 14.48 -0.43
N TYR A 114 7.76 13.31 -0.32
CA TYR A 114 8.15 12.07 -0.96
C TYR A 114 7.32 11.80 -2.22
N ASN A 115 7.88 11.10 -3.20
CA ASN A 115 7.11 10.66 -4.36
C ASN A 115 6.08 9.58 -3.97
N ILE A 116 5.13 9.24 -4.86
CA ILE A 116 4.02 8.35 -4.52
C ILE A 116 4.46 6.92 -4.20
N GLU A 117 5.53 6.41 -4.81
CA GLU A 117 6.06 5.09 -4.53
C GLU A 117 6.77 5.08 -3.16
N GLN A 118 7.55 6.11 -2.85
CA GLN A 118 8.16 6.28 -1.54
C GLN A 118 7.11 6.41 -0.43
N GLN A 119 6.01 7.14 -0.66
CA GLN A 119 4.89 7.21 0.27
C GLN A 119 4.26 5.84 0.51
N ALA A 120 4.11 5.03 -0.54
CA ALA A 120 3.57 3.68 -0.43
C ALA A 120 4.54 2.74 0.31
N GLU A 121 5.86 2.89 0.11
CA GLU A 121 6.86 2.16 0.90
C GLU A 121 6.86 2.58 2.38
N ILE A 122 6.68 3.87 2.67
CA ILE A 122 6.51 4.35 4.06
C ILE A 122 5.29 3.68 4.71
N ALA A 123 4.16 3.58 4.01
CA ALA A 123 2.97 2.89 4.50
C ALA A 123 3.24 1.39 4.77
N ARG A 124 3.95 0.72 3.86
CA ARG A 124 4.37 -0.67 3.98
C ARG A 124 5.25 -0.89 5.20
N HIS A 125 6.27 -0.07 5.40
CA HIS A 125 7.17 -0.17 6.55
C HIS A 125 6.48 0.15 7.86
N LEU A 126 5.56 1.13 7.86
CA LEU A 126 4.75 1.47 9.03
C LEU A 126 3.85 0.30 9.44
N TYR A 127 3.22 -0.38 8.47
CA TYR A 127 2.43 -1.58 8.74
C TYR A 127 3.27 -2.64 9.45
N LEU A 128 4.43 -2.98 8.89
CA LEU A 128 5.34 -3.97 9.47
C LEU A 128 5.77 -3.59 10.89
N ALA A 129 6.13 -2.34 11.10
CA ALA A 129 6.54 -1.86 12.42
C ALA A 129 5.39 -1.94 13.45
N ARG A 130 4.17 -1.58 13.05
CA ARG A 130 2.97 -1.61 13.91
C ARG A 130 2.54 -3.04 14.30
N ILE A 131 2.80 -4.03 13.46
CA ILE A 131 2.51 -5.43 13.77
C ILE A 131 3.67 -6.16 14.47
N GLY A 132 4.74 -5.45 14.85
CA GLY A 132 5.89 -6.03 15.54
C GLY A 132 6.84 -6.84 14.66
N ALA A 133 6.81 -6.64 13.35
CA ALA A 133 7.69 -7.29 12.38
C ALA A 133 8.44 -6.24 11.51
N PRO A 134 9.16 -5.27 12.11
CA PRO A 134 9.78 -4.17 11.38
C PRO A 134 10.79 -4.68 10.36
N ASP A 135 10.84 -4.03 9.20
CA ASP A 135 11.91 -4.24 8.23
C ASP A 135 13.22 -3.65 8.79
N PRO A 136 14.32 -4.44 8.88
CA PRO A 136 15.59 -3.97 9.44
C PRO A 136 16.21 -2.78 8.69
N ALA A 137 15.89 -2.61 7.40
CA ALA A 137 16.38 -1.50 6.58
C ALA A 137 15.50 -0.25 6.68
N ALA A 138 14.31 -0.35 7.27
CA ALA A 138 13.37 0.76 7.38
C ALA A 138 13.71 1.70 8.56
N PRO A 139 13.19 2.95 8.54
CA PRO A 139 13.22 3.81 9.71
C PRO A 139 12.49 3.19 10.91
N SER A 140 12.83 3.62 12.12
CA SER A 140 12.14 3.19 13.33
C SER A 140 10.65 3.56 13.31
N LEU A 141 9.84 2.86 14.11
CA LEU A 141 8.41 3.16 14.24
C LEU A 141 8.16 4.64 14.56
N ASP A 142 8.90 5.24 15.50
CA ASP A 142 8.74 6.64 15.87
C ASP A 142 8.95 7.59 14.68
N ARG A 143 9.95 7.31 13.83
CA ARG A 143 10.23 8.11 12.62
C ARG A 143 9.13 7.95 11.58
N LEU A 144 8.63 6.74 11.37
CA LEU A 144 7.52 6.47 10.48
C LEU A 144 6.23 7.16 10.96
N GLU A 145 5.95 7.10 12.27
CA GLU A 145 4.82 7.78 12.89
C GLU A 145 4.89 9.32 12.79
N GLN A 146 6.09 9.89 12.83
CA GLN A 146 6.27 11.33 12.61
C GLN A 146 5.95 11.77 11.19
N THR A 147 6.18 10.89 10.22
CA THR A 147 5.97 11.18 8.79
C THR A 147 4.55 10.88 8.33
N TRP A 148 3.94 9.81 8.88
CA TRP A 148 2.61 9.36 8.46
C TRP A 148 1.51 10.23 9.06
N PRO A 149 0.57 10.76 8.23
CA PRO A 149 -0.42 11.73 8.69
C PRO A 149 -1.56 11.14 9.53
N ILE A 150 -1.74 9.82 9.47
CA ILE A 150 -2.85 9.14 10.14
C ILE A 150 -2.34 8.47 11.40
N ARG A 151 -2.82 8.93 12.55
CA ARG A 151 -2.48 8.34 13.84
C ARG A 151 -3.27 7.06 14.07
N GLN A 152 -2.65 6.08 14.71
CA GLN A 152 -3.36 4.94 15.24
C GLN A 152 -4.13 5.42 16.48
N PHE A 153 -5.45 5.35 16.43
CA PHE A 153 -6.24 5.59 17.62
C PHE A 153 -6.06 4.37 18.56
N ALA A 154 -5.67 4.66 19.77
CA ALA A 154 -5.58 3.68 20.83
C ALA A 154 -6.97 3.10 21.16
#